data_9ce65f070174abaf4dee1c97e05b9095
#
_entry.id   9ce65f070174abaf4dee1c97e05b9095
#
_cell.length_a   1.000
_cell.length_b   1.000
_cell.length_c   1.000
_cell.angle_alpha   90.00
_cell.angle_beta   90.00
_cell.angle_gamma   90.00
#
_symmetry.space_group_name_H-M   'P 1'
#
loop_
_entity.id
_entity.type
_entity.pdbx_description
1 polymer ?
#
loop_
_entity_poly.entity_id
_entity_poly.type
_entity_poly.pdbx_seq_one_letter_code
_entity_poly.pdbx_strand_id
1 'polypeptide(L)'
;MPKYKATAYIRLSYTDDHSSESDSVSNQRKLIENFVERNPDIEVVSEKIDDGYSGIIFDRPAFKEMMQDVTDGNINCVIVKDLSRLGREYIETGRYLRRVFPAYGVRFIAITDSIDTAHDSGDDLTVSVKNIMNEAYCRDISIKTRSSLDVKRRNGDFVGAFPVYGYMKAEDNKNLLVPDPYAARVVCDIFRMRLEGASASKIASELNRLGILSPLAYKKSNGLPYAKKGYADKADCKWSATTIIRILQDETYTGTLVQGKQGTPHYKIKQMEQRPASEWVRVPDAHEALIARQDFELVQRIKGLDTRTSPNEDTVYLFSGILICGCCGSRMTRKTNRANGKEYHYYYCPTGKKKGCAHPVMLKESSLIDCVRDSLKSYIGNIASLEALLTGIDQTSINQALAKEYSDHITDNERRLEQVLEFKARLYESLVGGMLTKEEYASYKEKYTKQAEDIRESVRVLKEKLTEVLENRSERNRWISQFTQFSTLETLDRRALIHMVQSIRVRGKKELDITFTHEDEYKKALQLLALAAQQKDYEQRKVG
;
A
#
# COMPACT_ATOMS: atom_id res chain seq x y z
N MET A 1 -31.79 -26.87 51.24
CA MET A 1 -31.66 -26.98 49.76
C MET A 1 -31.11 -25.68 49.25
N PRO A 2 -30.14 -25.68 48.32
CA PRO A 2 -29.62 -24.45 47.77
C PRO A 2 -30.75 -23.66 47.09
N LYS A 3 -30.77 -22.33 47.31
CA LYS A 3 -31.77 -21.42 46.80
C LYS A 3 -31.49 -21.04 45.34
N TYR A 4 -30.17 -21.04 44.95
CA TYR A 4 -29.73 -20.60 43.67
C TYR A 4 -28.98 -21.72 42.91
N LYS A 5 -29.44 -22.04 41.70
CA LYS A 5 -28.77 -22.88 40.73
C LYS A 5 -27.92 -21.99 39.82
N ALA A 6 -26.60 -22.06 40.00
CA ALA A 6 -25.65 -21.14 39.36
C ALA A 6 -24.92 -21.77 38.19
N THR A 7 -24.65 -20.95 37.17
CA THR A 7 -23.64 -21.23 36.14
C THR A 7 -22.36 -20.43 36.43
N ALA A 8 -21.22 -21.10 36.45
CA ALA A 8 -19.93 -20.44 36.42
C ALA A 8 -19.58 -20.06 34.98
N TYR A 9 -19.52 -18.76 34.69
CA TYR A 9 -19.15 -18.30 33.36
C TYR A 9 -17.70 -17.77 33.35
N ILE A 10 -16.84 -18.40 32.54
CA ILE A 10 -15.42 -18.13 32.45
C ILE A 10 -15.10 -17.65 31.03
N ARG A 11 -14.30 -16.58 30.90
CA ARG A 11 -13.86 -16.08 29.60
C ARG A 11 -12.38 -15.74 29.58
N LEU A 12 -11.68 -16.20 28.54
CA LEU A 12 -10.31 -15.83 28.21
C LEU A 12 -10.27 -15.01 26.94
N SER A 13 -9.34 -14.06 26.86
CA SER A 13 -9.08 -13.30 25.63
C SER A 13 -7.85 -13.88 24.91
N TYR A 14 -7.81 -13.73 23.60
CA TYR A 14 -6.73 -14.23 22.72
C TYR A 14 -5.32 -13.71 23.04
N THR A 15 -5.19 -12.76 23.95
CA THR A 15 -3.93 -12.10 24.35
C THR A 15 -3.28 -12.73 25.57
N ASP A 16 -3.97 -13.65 26.22
CA ASP A 16 -3.39 -14.37 27.35
C ASP A 16 -2.57 -15.55 26.77
N ASP A 17 -1.26 -15.55 27.01
CA ASP A 17 -0.25 -16.44 26.42
C ASP A 17 -0.70 -17.91 26.30
N HIS A 18 -0.57 -18.48 25.11
CA HIS A 18 -0.87 -19.89 24.79
C HIS A 18 0.04 -20.93 25.50
N SER A 19 0.89 -20.52 26.41
CA SER A 19 1.82 -21.45 27.09
C SER A 19 1.25 -22.16 28.30
N SER A 20 0.05 -21.80 28.75
CA SER A 20 -0.65 -22.57 29.80
C SER A 20 -2.16 -22.31 29.77
N GLU A 21 -2.89 -23.19 29.08
CA GLU A 21 -4.35 -23.31 29.16
C GLU A 21 -4.87 -23.41 30.61
N SER A 22 -3.97 -23.73 31.51
CA SER A 22 -4.31 -24.15 32.85
C SER A 22 -4.47 -23.00 33.83
N ASP A 23 -3.58 -22.00 33.85
CA ASP A 23 -3.51 -21.13 35.03
C ASP A 23 -4.64 -20.11 35.08
N SER A 24 -5.04 -19.50 33.94
CA SER A 24 -6.06 -18.47 33.96
C SER A 24 -7.49 -19.00 34.09
N VAL A 25 -7.88 -20.10 33.43
CA VAL A 25 -9.17 -20.78 33.62
C VAL A 25 -9.22 -21.41 35.00
N SER A 26 -8.15 -22.17 35.38
CA SER A 26 -8.01 -22.81 36.68
C SER A 26 -8.11 -21.82 37.82
N ASN A 27 -7.49 -20.63 37.70
CA ASN A 27 -7.57 -19.58 38.70
C ASN A 27 -8.97 -18.98 38.83
N GLN A 28 -9.68 -18.77 37.70
CA GLN A 28 -11.07 -18.30 37.74
C GLN A 28 -11.99 -19.36 38.38
N ARG A 29 -11.81 -20.64 38.02
CA ARG A 29 -12.55 -21.76 38.59
C ARG A 29 -12.36 -21.84 40.11
N LYS A 30 -11.13 -21.87 40.60
CA LYS A 30 -10.80 -21.90 42.04
C LYS A 30 -11.41 -20.71 42.80
N LEU A 31 -11.39 -19.51 42.16
CA LEU A 31 -12.00 -18.32 42.78
C LEU A 31 -13.51 -18.49 42.96
N ILE A 32 -14.18 -19.04 41.96
CA ILE A 32 -15.63 -19.30 42.00
C ILE A 32 -15.95 -20.41 43.01
N GLU A 33 -15.20 -21.50 43.02
CA GLU A 33 -15.34 -22.60 43.99
C GLU A 33 -15.20 -22.09 45.42
N ASN A 34 -14.14 -21.37 45.74
CA ASN A 34 -13.91 -20.77 47.05
C ASN A 34 -15.03 -19.78 47.46
N PHE A 35 -15.64 -19.08 46.50
CA PHE A 35 -16.76 -18.20 46.76
C PHE A 35 -18.02 -19.02 47.11
N VAL A 36 -18.30 -20.07 46.34
CA VAL A 36 -19.47 -20.94 46.53
C VAL A 36 -19.40 -21.70 47.85
N GLU A 37 -18.21 -22.21 48.25
CA GLU A 37 -17.98 -22.85 49.55
C GLU A 37 -18.40 -21.97 50.75
N ARG A 38 -18.25 -20.63 50.59
CA ARG A 38 -18.61 -19.66 51.63
C ARG A 38 -20.10 -19.21 51.55
N ASN A 39 -20.81 -19.61 50.47
CA ASN A 39 -22.20 -19.26 50.25
C ASN A 39 -23.06 -20.51 49.99
N PRO A 40 -23.48 -21.23 51.04
CA PRO A 40 -24.17 -22.51 50.93
C PRO A 40 -25.58 -22.44 50.31
N ASP A 41 -26.07 -21.26 50.06
CA ASP A 41 -27.32 -21.00 49.32
C ASP A 41 -27.15 -21.10 47.79
N ILE A 42 -25.92 -21.26 47.28
CA ILE A 42 -25.59 -21.34 45.85
C ILE A 42 -25.05 -22.75 45.53
N GLU A 43 -25.59 -23.35 44.47
CA GLU A 43 -25.10 -24.60 43.87
C GLU A 43 -24.71 -24.35 42.43
N VAL A 44 -23.46 -24.65 42.06
CA VAL A 44 -23.00 -24.56 40.67
C VAL A 44 -23.41 -25.82 39.92
N VAL A 45 -24.37 -25.69 39.01
CA VAL A 45 -24.92 -26.81 38.22
C VAL A 45 -24.27 -26.93 36.84
N SER A 46 -23.63 -25.87 36.33
CA SER A 46 -22.93 -25.90 35.06
C SER A 46 -21.76 -24.92 35.02
N GLU A 47 -20.82 -25.21 34.14
CA GLU A 47 -19.68 -24.33 33.80
C GLU A 47 -19.72 -24.05 32.30
N LYS A 48 -19.56 -22.78 31.89
CA LYS A 48 -19.54 -22.33 30.51
C LYS A 48 -18.27 -21.54 30.26
N ILE A 49 -17.48 -21.96 29.26
CA ILE A 49 -16.16 -21.39 28.98
C ILE A 49 -16.11 -20.88 27.55
N ASP A 50 -15.81 -19.60 27.38
CA ASP A 50 -15.48 -18.99 26.10
C ASP A 50 -13.99 -18.67 26.07
N ASP A 51 -13.20 -19.54 25.42
CA ASP A 51 -11.77 -19.36 25.22
C ASP A 51 -11.48 -18.66 23.88
N GLY A 52 -10.57 -17.66 23.90
CA GLY A 52 -10.21 -16.89 22.71
C GLY A 52 -11.23 -15.86 22.26
N TYR A 53 -12.26 -15.57 23.03
CA TYR A 53 -13.31 -14.63 22.68
C TYR A 53 -13.14 -13.25 23.34
N SER A 54 -13.33 -12.19 22.52
CA SER A 54 -13.31 -10.81 23.01
C SER A 54 -14.52 -10.48 23.88
N GLY A 55 -14.31 -9.72 24.95
CA GLY A 55 -15.39 -9.21 25.80
C GLY A 55 -16.28 -8.14 25.17
N ILE A 56 -15.97 -7.66 23.97
CA ILE A 56 -16.70 -6.59 23.26
C ILE A 56 -17.97 -7.14 22.58
N ILE A 57 -17.96 -8.41 22.17
CA ILE A 57 -19.03 -9.03 21.39
C ILE A 57 -19.70 -10.09 22.25
N PHE A 58 -21.05 -10.10 22.30
CA PHE A 58 -21.84 -11.12 23.01
C PHE A 58 -22.23 -12.31 22.11
N ASP A 59 -21.81 -12.34 20.87
CA ASP A 59 -21.98 -13.47 19.95
C ASP A 59 -20.89 -14.54 20.21
N ARG A 60 -21.03 -15.24 21.35
CA ARG A 60 -20.11 -16.24 21.86
C ARG A 60 -20.86 -17.55 22.16
N PRO A 61 -20.31 -18.72 21.81
CA PRO A 61 -21.02 -20.00 21.97
C PRO A 61 -21.45 -20.28 23.40
N ALA A 62 -20.50 -20.27 24.35
CA ALA A 62 -20.80 -20.60 25.75
C ALA A 62 -21.70 -19.53 26.42
N PHE A 63 -21.60 -18.26 26.01
CA PHE A 63 -22.52 -17.22 26.45
C PHE A 63 -23.95 -17.47 25.95
N LYS A 64 -24.13 -17.90 24.70
CA LYS A 64 -25.45 -18.24 24.15
C LYS A 64 -26.07 -19.42 24.86
N GLU A 65 -25.27 -20.48 25.12
CA GLU A 65 -25.72 -21.63 25.89
C GLU A 65 -26.15 -21.24 27.30
N MET A 66 -25.35 -20.41 27.98
CA MET A 66 -25.72 -19.87 29.29
C MET A 66 -27.06 -19.10 29.23
N MET A 67 -27.24 -18.28 28.21
CA MET A 67 -28.51 -17.53 28.03
C MET A 67 -29.68 -18.43 27.69
N GLN A 68 -29.45 -19.54 26.99
CA GLN A 68 -30.49 -20.56 26.77
C GLN A 68 -30.88 -21.21 28.10
N ASP A 69 -29.92 -21.61 28.95
CA ASP A 69 -30.15 -22.17 30.26
C ASP A 69 -30.93 -21.19 31.17
N VAL A 70 -30.68 -19.87 31.05
CA VAL A 70 -31.45 -18.81 31.71
C VAL A 70 -32.88 -18.78 31.21
N THR A 71 -33.06 -18.80 29.88
CA THR A 71 -34.40 -18.70 29.25
C THR A 71 -35.26 -19.92 29.57
N ASP A 72 -34.63 -21.11 29.60
CA ASP A 72 -35.30 -22.39 29.91
C ASP A 72 -35.55 -22.58 31.42
N GLY A 73 -35.05 -21.65 32.27
CA GLY A 73 -35.21 -21.71 33.72
C GLY A 73 -34.37 -22.77 34.40
N ASN A 74 -33.39 -23.33 33.72
CA ASN A 74 -32.45 -24.33 34.27
C ASN A 74 -31.52 -23.73 35.33
N ILE A 75 -31.21 -22.44 35.22
CA ILE A 75 -30.37 -21.67 36.13
C ILE A 75 -31.07 -20.34 36.51
N ASN A 76 -30.83 -19.92 37.74
CA ASN A 76 -31.30 -18.64 38.28
C ASN A 76 -30.19 -17.81 38.91
N CYS A 77 -28.91 -18.19 38.67
CA CYS A 77 -27.76 -17.42 39.09
C CYS A 77 -26.61 -17.53 38.05
N VAL A 78 -25.89 -16.43 37.81
CA VAL A 78 -24.71 -16.38 36.97
C VAL A 78 -23.55 -15.82 37.79
N ILE A 79 -22.43 -16.55 37.87
CA ILE A 79 -21.26 -16.13 38.61
C ILE A 79 -20.08 -15.95 37.65
N VAL A 80 -19.42 -14.81 37.78
CA VAL A 80 -18.20 -14.46 37.02
C VAL A 80 -17.11 -13.99 37.97
N LYS A 81 -15.83 -14.09 37.56
CA LYS A 81 -14.75 -13.51 38.31
C LYS A 81 -14.92 -12.00 38.50
N ASP A 82 -15.06 -11.28 37.39
CA ASP A 82 -15.23 -9.83 37.33
C ASP A 82 -16.19 -9.45 36.19
N LEU A 83 -16.70 -8.20 36.20
CA LEU A 83 -17.66 -7.72 35.23
C LEU A 83 -17.13 -7.78 33.79
N SER A 84 -15.82 -7.63 33.61
CA SER A 84 -15.20 -7.71 32.28
C SER A 84 -15.34 -9.08 31.63
N ARG A 85 -15.54 -10.17 32.41
CA ARG A 85 -15.79 -11.53 31.92
C ARG A 85 -17.15 -11.62 31.26
N LEU A 86 -18.17 -10.99 31.83
CA LEU A 86 -19.50 -10.90 31.20
C LEU A 86 -19.40 -10.10 29.90
N GLY A 87 -18.86 -8.88 29.96
CA GLY A 87 -18.70 -8.02 28.80
C GLY A 87 -17.92 -6.73 29.09
N ARG A 88 -17.31 -6.18 28.04
CA ARG A 88 -16.58 -4.90 28.08
C ARG A 88 -17.32 -3.78 27.32
N GLU A 89 -18.46 -4.10 26.72
CA GLU A 89 -19.31 -3.15 26.02
C GLU A 89 -20.38 -2.64 27.00
N TYR A 90 -20.38 -1.32 27.26
CA TYR A 90 -21.20 -0.69 28.29
C TYR A 90 -22.71 -0.90 28.09
N ILE A 91 -23.19 -0.70 26.85
CA ILE A 91 -24.64 -0.72 26.56
C ILE A 91 -25.22 -2.13 26.74
N GLU A 92 -24.57 -3.13 26.11
CA GLU A 92 -25.05 -4.51 26.17
C GLU A 92 -24.86 -5.13 27.56
N THR A 93 -23.69 -4.90 28.21
CA THR A 93 -23.51 -5.36 29.60
C THR A 93 -24.54 -4.77 30.53
N GLY A 94 -24.79 -3.47 30.41
CA GLY A 94 -25.85 -2.78 31.17
C GLY A 94 -27.23 -3.32 30.85
N ARG A 95 -27.54 -3.66 29.60
CA ARG A 95 -28.80 -4.26 29.18
C ARG A 95 -29.05 -5.62 29.87
N TYR A 96 -28.02 -6.49 29.87
CA TYR A 96 -28.11 -7.80 30.54
C TYR A 96 -28.35 -7.63 32.06
N LEU A 97 -27.55 -6.79 32.73
CA LEU A 97 -27.64 -6.60 34.17
C LEU A 97 -28.95 -5.92 34.63
N ARG A 98 -29.46 -4.92 33.87
CA ARG A 98 -30.60 -4.10 34.28
C ARG A 98 -31.92 -4.55 33.72
N ARG A 99 -31.95 -5.30 32.62
CA ARG A 99 -33.19 -5.70 31.95
C ARG A 99 -33.33 -7.22 31.85
N VAL A 100 -32.28 -7.89 31.25
CA VAL A 100 -32.41 -9.29 30.88
C VAL A 100 -32.39 -10.18 32.14
N PHE A 101 -31.36 -10.12 32.95
CA PHE A 101 -31.28 -10.95 34.17
C PHE A 101 -32.42 -10.68 35.15
N PRO A 102 -32.79 -9.43 35.47
CA PRO A 102 -33.97 -9.17 36.30
C PRO A 102 -35.28 -9.70 35.72
N ALA A 103 -35.48 -9.60 34.39
CA ALA A 103 -36.70 -10.09 33.72
C ALA A 103 -36.87 -11.61 33.86
N TYR A 104 -35.74 -12.36 33.93
CA TYR A 104 -35.76 -13.81 34.16
C TYR A 104 -35.55 -14.19 35.63
N GLY A 105 -35.49 -13.24 36.57
CA GLY A 105 -35.25 -13.49 37.98
C GLY A 105 -33.86 -14.07 38.30
N VAL A 106 -32.86 -13.79 37.47
CA VAL A 106 -31.51 -14.29 37.59
C VAL A 106 -30.66 -13.37 38.46
N ARG A 107 -30.07 -13.93 39.52
CA ARG A 107 -29.04 -13.27 40.34
C ARG A 107 -27.72 -13.25 39.56
N PHE A 108 -27.06 -12.10 39.51
CA PHE A 108 -25.73 -11.96 38.91
C PHE A 108 -24.69 -11.60 39.96
N ILE A 109 -23.57 -12.31 39.95
CA ILE A 109 -22.46 -12.11 40.90
C ILE A 109 -21.14 -11.93 40.14
N ALA A 110 -20.44 -10.81 40.40
CA ALA A 110 -19.07 -10.58 39.96
C ALA A 110 -18.16 -10.46 41.19
N ILE A 111 -17.40 -11.51 41.48
CA ILE A 111 -16.74 -11.73 42.78
C ILE A 111 -15.74 -10.61 43.10
N THR A 112 -14.78 -10.34 42.20
CA THR A 112 -13.72 -9.35 42.47
C THR A 112 -14.23 -7.91 42.39
N ASP A 113 -15.36 -7.69 41.73
CA ASP A 113 -16.03 -6.39 41.64
C ASP A 113 -16.97 -6.12 42.81
N SER A 114 -17.17 -7.13 43.68
CA SER A 114 -18.15 -7.06 44.80
C SER A 114 -19.57 -6.71 44.33
N ILE A 115 -19.94 -7.16 43.13
CA ILE A 115 -21.31 -6.96 42.58
C ILE A 115 -22.12 -8.21 42.85
N ASP A 116 -23.30 -8.02 43.49
CA ASP A 116 -24.30 -9.05 43.75
C ASP A 116 -25.69 -8.48 43.66
N THR A 117 -26.43 -8.79 42.59
CA THR A 117 -27.74 -8.22 42.32
C THR A 117 -28.82 -8.64 43.31
N ALA A 118 -28.59 -9.62 44.21
CA ALA A 118 -29.54 -9.98 45.26
C ALA A 118 -29.41 -9.12 46.53
N HIS A 119 -28.26 -8.49 46.74
CA HIS A 119 -27.95 -7.71 47.94
C HIS A 119 -27.85 -6.20 47.65
N ASP A 120 -27.77 -5.82 46.37
CA ASP A 120 -27.47 -4.46 45.95
C ASP A 120 -28.77 -3.74 45.54
N SER A 121 -29.37 -3.07 46.49
CA SER A 121 -30.54 -2.18 46.25
C SER A 121 -30.16 -0.72 45.99
N GLY A 122 -28.87 -0.37 45.88
CA GLY A 122 -28.49 1.05 45.88
C GLY A 122 -27.35 1.52 44.95
N ASP A 123 -26.49 0.65 44.44
CA ASP A 123 -25.28 1.15 43.78
C ASP A 123 -25.21 0.91 42.24
N ASP A 124 -26.30 1.29 41.57
CA ASP A 124 -26.39 1.34 40.11
C ASP A 124 -25.30 2.27 39.48
N LEU A 125 -24.81 3.21 40.30
CA LEU A 125 -23.75 4.15 39.90
C LEU A 125 -22.39 3.46 39.81
N THR A 126 -22.01 2.59 40.75
CA THR A 126 -20.71 1.87 40.76
C THR A 126 -20.57 0.94 39.58
N VAL A 127 -21.60 0.18 39.21
CA VAL A 127 -21.61 -0.67 38.01
C VAL A 127 -21.48 0.15 36.74
N SER A 128 -22.15 1.28 36.67
CA SER A 128 -22.12 2.21 35.53
C SER A 128 -20.70 2.80 35.36
N VAL A 129 -20.10 3.26 36.46
CA VAL A 129 -18.72 3.82 36.46
C VAL A 129 -17.70 2.77 36.04
N LYS A 130 -17.77 1.54 36.60
CA LYS A 130 -16.86 0.43 36.21
C LYS A 130 -16.99 0.08 34.73
N ASN A 131 -18.19 0.02 34.19
CA ASN A 131 -18.41 -0.23 32.76
C ASN A 131 -17.85 0.90 31.87
N ILE A 132 -18.03 2.16 32.24
CA ILE A 132 -17.45 3.31 31.54
C ILE A 132 -15.91 3.24 31.57
N MET A 133 -15.33 2.93 32.74
CA MET A 133 -13.88 2.77 32.88
C MET A 133 -13.34 1.63 32.02
N ASN A 134 -14.01 0.46 31.97
CA ASN A 134 -13.62 -0.65 31.13
C ASN A 134 -13.67 -0.30 29.63
N GLU A 135 -14.69 0.42 29.20
CA GLU A 135 -14.79 0.91 27.81
C GLU A 135 -13.69 1.93 27.48
N ALA A 136 -13.44 2.88 28.37
CA ALA A 136 -12.38 3.87 28.25
C ALA A 136 -11.00 3.18 28.15
N TYR A 137 -10.74 2.16 28.96
CA TYR A 137 -9.52 1.36 28.94
C TYR A 137 -9.35 0.62 27.61
N CYS A 138 -10.40 -0.04 27.11
CA CYS A 138 -10.33 -0.71 25.79
C CYS A 138 -10.05 0.27 24.65
N ARG A 139 -10.65 1.47 24.71
CA ARG A 139 -10.40 2.55 23.75
C ARG A 139 -8.95 3.03 23.82
N ASP A 140 -8.42 3.28 25.01
CA ASP A 140 -7.05 3.74 25.23
C ASP A 140 -6.03 2.72 24.71
N ILE A 141 -6.19 1.43 25.06
CA ILE A 141 -5.35 0.35 24.50
C ILE A 141 -5.40 0.34 22.97
N SER A 142 -6.59 0.47 22.39
CA SER A 142 -6.71 0.49 20.93
C SER A 142 -5.97 1.66 20.30
N ILE A 143 -6.06 2.84 20.88
CA ILE A 143 -5.35 4.05 20.41
C ILE A 143 -3.84 3.83 20.51
N LYS A 144 -3.35 3.39 21.67
CA LYS A 144 -1.92 3.13 21.91
C LYS A 144 -1.35 2.09 20.97
N THR A 145 -2.08 0.99 20.77
CA THR A 145 -1.66 -0.09 19.84
C THR A 145 -1.59 0.40 18.40
N ARG A 146 -2.60 1.15 17.94
CA ARG A 146 -2.60 1.73 16.58
C ARG A 146 -1.46 2.73 16.38
N SER A 147 -1.23 3.59 17.37
CA SER A 147 -0.12 4.56 17.34
C SER A 147 1.24 3.85 17.28
N SER A 148 1.45 2.84 18.14
CA SER A 148 2.68 2.05 18.14
C SER A 148 2.92 1.32 16.82
N LEU A 149 1.86 0.73 16.22
CA LEU A 149 1.95 0.08 14.92
C LEU A 149 2.24 1.09 13.79
N ASP A 150 1.70 2.30 13.88
CA ASP A 150 1.95 3.35 12.88
C ASP A 150 3.40 3.85 12.94
N VAL A 151 3.94 4.05 14.14
CA VAL A 151 5.36 4.39 14.34
C VAL A 151 6.25 3.29 13.75
N LYS A 152 5.99 2.02 14.06
CA LYS A 152 6.74 0.89 13.50
C LYS A 152 6.70 0.88 11.97
N ARG A 153 5.52 1.07 11.36
CA ARG A 153 5.39 1.12 9.90
C ARG A 153 6.22 2.23 9.27
N ARG A 154 6.21 3.43 9.88
CA ARG A 154 7.00 4.58 9.41
C ARG A 154 8.51 4.38 9.56
N ASN A 155 8.93 3.61 10.55
CA ASN A 155 10.32 3.24 10.75
C ASN A 155 10.81 2.12 9.78
N GLY A 156 9.92 1.57 8.94
CA GLY A 156 10.26 0.48 8.03
C GLY A 156 10.17 -0.92 8.64
N ASP A 157 9.61 -1.05 9.84
CA ASP A 157 9.37 -2.33 10.47
C ASP A 157 8.20 -3.07 9.81
N PHE A 158 8.40 -4.33 9.47
CA PHE A 158 7.32 -5.19 8.98
C PHE A 158 6.42 -5.64 10.15
N VAL A 159 5.17 -5.16 10.15
CA VAL A 159 4.20 -5.48 11.22
C VAL A 159 3.17 -6.54 10.81
N GLY A 160 3.29 -7.11 9.61
CA GLY A 160 2.39 -8.15 9.12
C GLY A 160 2.61 -9.50 9.81
N ALA A 161 1.53 -10.30 9.93
CA ALA A 161 1.65 -11.66 10.45
C ALA A 161 2.50 -12.56 9.53
N PHE A 162 2.27 -12.47 8.23
CA PHE A 162 2.94 -13.28 7.21
C PHE A 162 3.59 -12.38 6.15
N PRO A 163 4.87 -12.65 5.78
CA PRO A 163 5.52 -11.97 4.67
C PRO A 163 4.84 -12.31 3.33
N VAL A 164 5.08 -11.46 2.33
CA VAL A 164 4.71 -11.77 0.95
C VAL A 164 5.56 -12.92 0.41
N TYR A 165 5.04 -13.68 -0.56
CA TYR A 165 5.78 -14.77 -1.18
C TYR A 165 7.08 -14.25 -1.80
N GLY A 166 8.20 -14.90 -1.54
CA GLY A 166 9.53 -14.42 -1.93
C GLY A 166 10.34 -13.84 -0.77
N TYR A 167 9.68 -13.53 0.36
CA TYR A 167 10.34 -13.08 1.57
C TYR A 167 9.98 -13.94 2.77
N MET A 168 10.88 -13.93 3.75
CA MET A 168 10.70 -14.49 5.09
C MET A 168 11.07 -13.44 6.13
N LYS A 169 10.69 -13.68 7.38
CA LYS A 169 11.14 -12.84 8.50
C LYS A 169 12.54 -13.26 8.91
N ALA A 170 13.42 -12.29 9.20
CA ALA A 170 14.73 -12.59 9.75
C ALA A 170 14.61 -13.32 11.11
N GLU A 171 15.55 -14.19 11.40
CA GLU A 171 15.54 -14.99 12.64
C GLU A 171 15.78 -14.14 13.89
N ASP A 172 16.70 -13.18 13.79
CA ASP A 172 17.09 -12.22 14.83
C ASP A 172 16.11 -11.06 14.96
N ASN A 173 15.43 -10.66 13.88
CA ASN A 173 14.48 -9.55 13.88
C ASN A 173 13.22 -9.86 13.06
N LYS A 174 12.14 -10.25 13.75
CA LYS A 174 10.85 -10.60 13.12
C LYS A 174 10.16 -9.42 12.39
N ASN A 175 10.67 -8.20 12.53
CA ASN A 175 10.18 -7.01 11.84
C ASN A 175 10.96 -6.70 10.56
N LEU A 176 12.02 -7.46 10.25
CA LEU A 176 12.81 -7.33 9.02
C LEU A 176 12.44 -8.44 8.03
N LEU A 177 12.26 -8.04 6.77
CA LEU A 177 12.08 -8.97 5.65
C LEU A 177 13.43 -9.32 5.04
N VAL A 178 13.67 -10.61 4.84
CA VAL A 178 14.84 -11.13 4.12
C VAL A 178 14.38 -12.03 2.97
N PRO A 179 15.14 -12.13 1.86
CA PRO A 179 14.80 -13.01 0.76
C PRO A 179 14.67 -14.47 1.18
N ASP A 180 13.60 -15.13 0.79
CA ASP A 180 13.44 -16.57 0.93
C ASP A 180 14.23 -17.27 -0.18
N PRO A 181 15.19 -18.17 0.13
CA PRO A 181 16.09 -18.74 -0.88
C PRO A 181 15.39 -19.47 -2.04
N TYR A 182 14.22 -20.06 -1.80
CA TYR A 182 13.43 -20.74 -2.82
C TYR A 182 12.44 -19.80 -3.50
N ALA A 183 11.60 -19.15 -2.70
CA ALA A 183 10.49 -18.36 -3.22
C ALA A 183 10.95 -17.07 -3.93
N ALA A 184 12.10 -16.49 -3.52
CA ALA A 184 12.66 -15.31 -4.18
C ALA A 184 13.03 -15.59 -5.64
N ARG A 185 13.65 -16.73 -5.92
CA ARG A 185 13.99 -17.14 -7.30
C ARG A 185 12.75 -17.26 -8.17
N VAL A 186 11.69 -17.85 -7.65
CA VAL A 186 10.41 -17.98 -8.37
C VAL A 186 9.82 -16.61 -8.70
N VAL A 187 9.90 -15.65 -7.78
CA VAL A 187 9.46 -14.25 -8.03
C VAL A 187 10.30 -13.62 -9.15
N CYS A 188 11.62 -13.75 -9.11
CA CYS A 188 12.51 -13.25 -10.19
C CYS A 188 12.15 -13.87 -11.55
N ASP A 189 11.89 -15.17 -11.60
CA ASP A 189 11.47 -15.86 -12.83
C ASP A 189 10.11 -15.36 -13.34
N ILE A 190 9.14 -15.10 -12.47
CA ILE A 190 7.84 -14.52 -12.84
C ILE A 190 8.03 -13.15 -13.51
N PHE A 191 8.85 -12.28 -12.93
CA PHE A 191 9.14 -10.95 -13.50
C PHE A 191 9.89 -11.08 -14.83
N ARG A 192 10.91 -11.95 -14.92
CA ARG A 192 11.65 -12.22 -16.14
C ARG A 192 10.73 -12.70 -17.27
N MET A 193 9.92 -13.75 -17.04
CA MET A 193 8.95 -14.24 -18.01
C MET A 193 7.97 -13.16 -18.47
N ARG A 194 7.55 -12.29 -17.55
CA ARG A 194 6.66 -11.16 -17.90
C ARG A 194 7.34 -10.15 -18.82
N LEU A 195 8.59 -9.81 -18.56
CA LEU A 195 9.41 -8.91 -19.40
C LEU A 195 9.67 -9.52 -20.79
N GLU A 196 9.84 -10.84 -20.86
CA GLU A 196 9.96 -11.59 -22.12
C GLU A 196 8.64 -11.69 -22.91
N GLY A 197 7.52 -11.16 -22.36
CA GLY A 197 6.23 -11.08 -23.05
C GLY A 197 5.22 -12.18 -22.72
N ALA A 198 5.50 -13.05 -21.75
CA ALA A 198 4.53 -14.05 -21.33
C ALA A 198 3.31 -13.41 -20.66
N SER A 199 2.10 -13.93 -20.95
CA SER A 199 0.87 -13.56 -20.26
C SER A 199 0.86 -14.12 -18.84
N ALA A 200 0.08 -13.50 -17.93
CA ALA A 200 -0.06 -14.02 -16.57
C ALA A 200 -0.60 -15.45 -16.53
N SER A 201 -1.48 -15.80 -17.47
CA SER A 201 -2.01 -17.16 -17.63
C SER A 201 -0.94 -18.14 -18.08
N LYS A 202 -0.09 -17.76 -19.05
CA LYS A 202 1.03 -18.58 -19.52
C LYS A 202 2.05 -18.81 -18.41
N ILE A 203 2.41 -17.77 -17.65
CA ILE A 203 3.31 -17.89 -16.50
C ILE A 203 2.74 -18.87 -15.46
N ALA A 204 1.46 -18.72 -15.10
CA ALA A 204 0.80 -19.62 -14.16
C ALA A 204 0.78 -21.08 -14.66
N SER A 205 0.49 -21.31 -15.94
CA SER A 205 0.51 -22.63 -16.55
C SER A 205 1.90 -23.26 -16.55
N GLU A 206 2.93 -22.48 -16.86
CA GLU A 206 4.32 -22.94 -16.86
C GLU A 206 4.81 -23.31 -15.47
N LEU A 207 4.54 -22.48 -14.45
CA LEU A 207 4.87 -22.80 -13.06
C LEU A 207 4.16 -24.05 -12.56
N ASN A 208 2.89 -24.25 -12.97
CA ASN A 208 2.15 -25.48 -12.65
C ASN A 208 2.73 -26.70 -13.38
N ARG A 209 3.15 -26.55 -14.65
CA ARG A 209 3.77 -27.62 -15.43
C ARG A 209 5.10 -28.06 -14.82
N LEU A 210 5.88 -27.11 -14.31
CA LEU A 210 7.16 -27.35 -13.63
C LEU A 210 7.00 -27.87 -12.19
N GLY A 211 5.76 -27.97 -11.67
CA GLY A 211 5.51 -28.44 -10.30
C GLY A 211 5.95 -27.46 -9.22
N ILE A 212 6.15 -26.18 -9.57
CA ILE A 212 6.57 -25.14 -8.61
C ILE A 212 5.40 -24.82 -7.68
N LEU A 213 5.67 -24.84 -6.36
CA LEU A 213 4.65 -24.63 -5.34
C LEU A 213 4.09 -23.20 -5.41
N SER A 214 2.77 -23.09 -5.47
CA SER A 214 2.09 -21.79 -5.35
C SER A 214 2.27 -21.21 -3.93
N PRO A 215 2.09 -19.89 -3.71
CA PRO A 215 2.26 -19.27 -2.40
C PRO A 215 1.50 -19.96 -1.27
N LEU A 216 0.30 -20.46 -1.54
CA LEU A 216 -0.49 -21.19 -0.55
C LEU A 216 0.04 -22.61 -0.33
N ALA A 217 0.40 -23.34 -1.40
CA ALA A 217 1.01 -24.65 -1.29
C ALA A 217 2.35 -24.60 -0.55
N TYR A 218 3.16 -23.59 -0.82
CA TYR A 218 4.44 -23.35 -0.14
C TYR A 218 4.28 -23.06 1.35
N LYS A 219 3.29 -22.24 1.73
CA LYS A 219 2.97 -22.01 3.15
C LYS A 219 2.52 -23.28 3.86
N LYS A 220 1.72 -24.12 3.20
CA LYS A 220 1.30 -25.42 3.76
C LYS A 220 2.49 -26.37 3.95
N SER A 221 3.40 -26.47 2.98
CA SER A 221 4.58 -27.34 3.07
C SER A 221 5.53 -26.94 4.19
N ASN A 222 5.58 -25.63 4.52
CA ASN A 222 6.41 -25.11 5.61
C ASN A 222 5.71 -25.14 6.98
N GLY A 223 4.54 -25.78 7.11
CA GLY A 223 3.82 -25.94 8.38
C GLY A 223 3.30 -24.63 9.00
N LEU A 224 3.23 -23.54 8.23
CA LEU A 224 2.75 -22.26 8.74
C LEU A 224 1.23 -22.33 9.02
N PRO A 225 0.76 -21.89 10.21
CA PRO A 225 -0.64 -21.94 10.59
C PRO A 225 -1.44 -20.94 9.76
N TYR A 226 -1.92 -21.37 8.61
CA TYR A 226 -2.78 -20.59 7.73
C TYR A 226 -4.19 -21.16 7.73
N ALA A 227 -4.97 -20.80 8.74
CA ALA A 227 -6.36 -21.22 8.88
C ALA A 227 -7.33 -20.15 8.36
N LYS A 228 -7.57 -20.08 7.04
CA LYS A 228 -8.80 -19.48 6.53
C LYS A 228 -9.82 -20.60 6.26
N LYS A 229 -10.99 -20.56 6.94
CA LYS A 229 -12.14 -21.44 6.64
C LYS A 229 -12.38 -21.46 5.12
N GLY A 230 -12.42 -22.65 4.51
CA GLY A 230 -12.61 -22.85 3.08
C GLY A 230 -11.35 -22.94 2.21
N TYR A 231 -10.14 -22.69 2.75
CA TYR A 231 -8.87 -22.90 2.04
C TYR A 231 -8.09 -24.14 2.54
N ALA A 232 -8.40 -24.62 3.74
CA ALA A 232 -7.74 -25.77 4.33
C ALA A 232 -7.96 -27.07 3.52
N ASP A 233 -9.14 -27.20 2.89
CA ASP A 233 -9.59 -28.43 2.24
C ASP A 233 -9.32 -28.50 0.74
N LYS A 234 -8.78 -27.42 0.11
CA LYS A 234 -8.40 -27.48 -1.32
C LYS A 234 -7.09 -28.25 -1.48
N ALA A 235 -7.21 -29.50 -1.91
CA ALA A 235 -6.08 -30.37 -2.21
C ALA A 235 -5.16 -29.80 -3.31
N ASP A 236 -5.69 -29.00 -4.23
CA ASP A 236 -5.01 -28.48 -5.42
C ASP A 236 -4.82 -26.96 -5.33
N CYS A 237 -3.75 -26.52 -4.65
CA CYS A 237 -3.36 -25.11 -4.60
C CYS A 237 -2.45 -24.76 -5.78
N LYS A 238 -3.01 -24.67 -7.00
CA LYS A 238 -2.27 -24.33 -8.22
C LYS A 238 -2.05 -22.82 -8.38
N TRP A 239 -1.05 -22.44 -9.17
CA TRP A 239 -0.88 -21.07 -9.63
C TRP A 239 -2.06 -20.63 -10.48
N SER A 240 -2.50 -19.40 -10.28
CA SER A 240 -3.54 -18.76 -11.08
C SER A 240 -3.03 -17.42 -11.65
N ALA A 241 -3.60 -16.98 -12.77
CA ALA A 241 -3.28 -15.69 -13.36
C ALA A 241 -3.48 -14.53 -12.37
N THR A 242 -4.48 -14.62 -11.50
CA THR A 242 -4.75 -13.61 -10.45
C THR A 242 -3.61 -13.54 -9.44
N THR A 243 -3.04 -14.68 -9.04
CA THR A 243 -1.88 -14.72 -8.13
C THR A 243 -0.66 -14.08 -8.78
N ILE A 244 -0.38 -14.40 -10.04
CA ILE A 244 0.71 -13.80 -10.81
C ILE A 244 0.53 -12.27 -10.91
N ILE A 245 -0.68 -11.79 -11.25
CA ILE A 245 -0.96 -10.35 -11.34
C ILE A 245 -0.72 -9.65 -10.00
N ARG A 246 -1.11 -10.26 -8.87
CA ARG A 246 -0.87 -9.70 -7.54
C ARG A 246 0.62 -9.58 -7.22
N ILE A 247 1.42 -10.60 -7.55
CA ILE A 247 2.87 -10.57 -7.39
C ILE A 247 3.47 -9.46 -8.24
N LEU A 248 3.13 -9.37 -9.51
CA LEU A 248 3.64 -8.35 -10.44
C LEU A 248 3.26 -6.92 -10.05
N GLN A 249 2.28 -6.71 -9.17
CA GLN A 249 1.81 -5.39 -8.72
C GLN A 249 2.32 -4.98 -7.33
N ASP A 250 2.99 -5.86 -6.62
CA ASP A 250 3.41 -5.56 -5.25
C ASP A 250 4.76 -4.84 -5.23
N GLU A 251 4.75 -3.58 -4.85
CA GLU A 251 5.94 -2.72 -4.72
C GLU A 251 6.96 -3.28 -3.71
N THR A 252 6.56 -4.18 -2.81
CA THR A 252 7.44 -4.79 -1.82
C THR A 252 8.65 -5.47 -2.46
N TYR A 253 8.52 -5.98 -3.69
CA TYR A 253 9.63 -6.63 -4.39
C TYR A 253 10.75 -5.67 -4.82
N THR A 254 10.53 -4.37 -4.78
CA THR A 254 11.54 -3.33 -5.08
C THR A 254 12.31 -2.84 -3.85
N GLY A 255 12.17 -3.50 -2.70
CA GLY A 255 12.74 -3.03 -1.44
C GLY A 255 11.90 -1.98 -0.72
N THR A 256 10.79 -1.53 -1.33
CA THR A 256 9.88 -0.55 -0.74
C THR A 256 8.81 -1.25 0.09
N LEU A 257 8.84 -1.08 1.40
CA LEU A 257 7.85 -1.66 2.29
C LEU A 257 6.55 -0.84 2.27
N VAL A 258 5.46 -1.45 1.78
CA VAL A 258 4.14 -0.81 1.67
C VAL A 258 3.16 -1.43 2.64
N GLN A 259 2.77 -0.68 3.65
CA GLN A 259 1.90 -1.14 4.73
C GLN A 259 0.71 -0.20 4.95
N GLY A 260 -0.23 -0.61 5.84
CA GLY A 260 -1.40 0.22 6.14
C GLY A 260 -2.49 0.21 5.06
N LYS A 261 -2.43 -0.73 4.11
CA LYS A 261 -3.40 -0.87 2.99
C LYS A 261 -4.84 -1.10 3.48
N GLN A 262 -5.00 -1.65 4.67
CA GLN A 262 -6.29 -1.96 5.29
C GLN A 262 -6.30 -1.56 6.77
N GLY A 263 -7.48 -1.32 7.31
CA GLY A 263 -7.68 -1.06 8.72
C GLY A 263 -9.13 -1.21 9.14
N THR A 264 -9.39 -1.27 10.45
CA THR A 264 -10.73 -1.21 10.99
C THR A 264 -11.09 0.24 11.28
N PRO A 265 -12.29 0.73 10.94
CA PRO A 265 -12.70 2.11 11.20
C PRO A 265 -12.78 2.41 12.70
N HIS A 266 -13.21 1.45 13.50
CA HIS A 266 -13.36 1.58 14.94
C HIS A 266 -12.97 0.28 15.66
N TYR A 267 -12.51 0.37 16.93
CA TYR A 267 -12.07 -0.81 17.71
C TYR A 267 -13.22 -1.81 17.98
N LYS A 268 -14.47 -1.38 17.99
CA LYS A 268 -15.67 -2.24 18.12
C LYS A 268 -16.05 -2.93 16.80
N ILE A 269 -15.56 -2.47 15.65
CA ILE A 269 -15.90 -2.99 14.32
C ILE A 269 -14.75 -3.85 13.82
N LYS A 270 -15.01 -5.14 13.63
CA LYS A 270 -13.99 -6.09 13.12
C LYS A 270 -13.86 -6.10 11.60
N GLN A 271 -14.77 -5.44 10.89
CA GLN A 271 -14.73 -5.36 9.43
C GLN A 271 -13.51 -4.56 8.98
N MET A 272 -12.69 -5.19 8.15
CA MET A 272 -11.53 -4.55 7.53
C MET A 272 -11.98 -3.75 6.32
N GLU A 273 -11.56 -2.50 6.24
CA GLU A 273 -11.80 -1.61 5.11
C GLU A 273 -10.49 -1.29 4.38
N GLN A 274 -10.58 -1.16 3.05
CA GLN A 274 -9.45 -0.73 2.24
C GLN A 274 -9.23 0.76 2.44
N ARG A 275 -7.98 1.16 2.66
CA ARG A 275 -7.59 2.57 2.71
C ARG A 275 -7.19 3.07 1.33
N PRO A 276 -7.44 4.35 1.02
CA PRO A 276 -6.95 4.95 -0.21
C PRO A 276 -5.43 4.88 -0.28
N ALA A 277 -4.89 4.78 -1.50
CA ALA A 277 -3.44 4.62 -1.69
C ALA A 277 -2.60 5.79 -1.16
N SER A 278 -3.20 6.98 -1.00
CA SER A 278 -2.59 8.17 -0.38
C SER A 278 -2.31 8.01 1.12
N GLU A 279 -3.03 7.11 1.80
CA GLU A 279 -2.85 6.84 3.24
C GLU A 279 -1.89 5.66 3.52
N TRP A 280 -1.42 4.98 2.48
CA TRP A 280 -0.49 3.88 2.66
C TRP A 280 0.88 4.38 3.12
N VAL A 281 1.46 3.70 4.07
CA VAL A 281 2.83 3.99 4.51
C VAL A 281 3.79 3.27 3.58
N ARG A 282 4.63 4.05 2.88
CA ARG A 282 5.68 3.57 1.98
C ARG A 282 7.03 3.96 2.55
N VAL A 283 7.88 2.97 2.79
CA VAL A 283 9.25 3.18 3.24
C VAL A 283 10.18 2.55 2.21
N PRO A 284 10.91 3.37 1.43
CA PRO A 284 11.88 2.87 0.46
C PRO A 284 13.06 2.23 1.19
N ASP A 285 13.73 1.29 0.51
CA ASP A 285 14.97 0.61 0.96
C ASP A 285 14.87 0.01 2.38
N ALA A 286 13.66 -0.42 2.78
CA ALA A 286 13.41 -1.03 4.08
C ALA A 286 13.90 -2.49 4.17
N HIS A 287 14.17 -3.13 3.04
CA HIS A 287 14.66 -4.51 2.94
C HIS A 287 15.32 -4.73 1.56
N GLU A 288 16.03 -5.86 1.43
CA GLU A 288 16.69 -6.21 0.17
C GLU A 288 15.69 -6.37 -0.97
N ALA A 289 15.94 -5.69 -2.09
CA ALA A 289 15.10 -5.76 -3.28
C ALA A 289 15.34 -7.06 -4.06
N LEU A 290 14.28 -7.76 -4.45
CA LEU A 290 14.36 -8.91 -5.37
C LEU A 290 14.36 -8.47 -6.83
N ILE A 291 13.72 -7.36 -7.13
CA ILE A 291 13.50 -6.85 -8.49
C ILE A 291 13.98 -5.40 -8.54
N ALA A 292 14.77 -5.09 -9.55
CA ALA A 292 15.18 -3.71 -9.80
C ALA A 292 13.93 -2.83 -10.03
N ARG A 293 13.93 -1.63 -9.44
CA ARG A 293 12.80 -0.70 -9.55
C ARG A 293 12.41 -0.42 -11.01
N GLN A 294 13.40 -0.35 -11.89
CA GLN A 294 13.21 -0.17 -13.32
C GLN A 294 12.42 -1.32 -13.98
N ASP A 295 12.78 -2.56 -13.67
CA ASP A 295 12.07 -3.74 -14.20
C ASP A 295 10.63 -3.80 -13.65
N PHE A 296 10.43 -3.42 -12.40
CA PHE A 296 9.09 -3.30 -11.82
C PHE A 296 8.24 -2.24 -12.55
N GLU A 297 8.75 -1.04 -12.73
CA GLU A 297 8.08 0.05 -13.44
C GLU A 297 7.76 -0.35 -14.90
N LEU A 298 8.68 -1.04 -15.55
CA LEU A 298 8.47 -1.58 -16.90
C LEU A 298 7.31 -2.60 -16.93
N VAL A 299 7.24 -3.48 -15.94
CA VAL A 299 6.12 -4.44 -15.79
C VAL A 299 4.79 -3.72 -15.55
N GLN A 300 4.76 -2.65 -14.72
CA GLN A 300 3.55 -1.83 -14.54
C GLN A 300 3.13 -1.15 -15.86
N ARG A 301 4.07 -0.67 -16.62
CA ARG A 301 3.83 -0.08 -17.94
C ARG A 301 3.26 -1.11 -18.93
N ILE A 302 3.84 -2.32 -18.99
CA ILE A 302 3.33 -3.43 -19.81
C ILE A 302 1.87 -3.74 -19.46
N LYS A 303 1.48 -3.64 -18.18
CA LYS A 303 0.10 -3.85 -17.73
C LYS A 303 -0.86 -2.82 -18.35
N GLY A 304 -0.44 -1.55 -18.48
CA GLY A 304 -1.23 -0.48 -19.10
C GLY A 304 -1.39 -0.63 -20.61
N LEU A 305 -0.53 -1.44 -21.26
CA LEU A 305 -0.62 -1.73 -22.67
C LEU A 305 -1.72 -2.78 -22.93
N ASP A 306 -2.50 -2.58 -24.03
CA ASP A 306 -3.46 -3.59 -24.47
C ASP A 306 -2.71 -4.79 -25.09
N THR A 307 -2.50 -5.81 -24.27
CA THR A 307 -1.74 -7.01 -24.65
C THR A 307 -2.67 -8.21 -24.83
N ARG A 308 -3.84 -8.01 -25.47
CA ARG A 308 -4.73 -9.13 -25.80
C ARG A 308 -3.97 -10.14 -26.66
N THR A 309 -3.88 -11.37 -26.17
CA THR A 309 -3.25 -12.49 -26.86
C THR A 309 -4.21 -13.12 -27.86
N SER A 310 -3.67 -13.72 -28.94
CA SER A 310 -4.48 -14.57 -29.81
C SER A 310 -4.99 -15.79 -29.04
N PRO A 311 -6.22 -16.27 -29.30
CA PRO A 311 -6.76 -17.46 -28.62
C PRO A 311 -5.89 -18.72 -28.70
N ASN A 312 -5.02 -18.81 -29.71
CA ASN A 312 -4.17 -19.99 -29.94
C ASN A 312 -2.69 -19.76 -29.56
N GLU A 313 -2.30 -18.53 -29.20
CA GLU A 313 -0.91 -18.18 -28.87
C GLU A 313 -0.90 -17.26 -27.66
N ASP A 314 -0.53 -17.78 -26.50
CA ASP A 314 -0.42 -17.02 -25.23
C ASP A 314 0.79 -16.06 -25.19
N THR A 315 1.30 -15.66 -26.35
CA THR A 315 2.43 -14.74 -26.50
C THR A 315 1.99 -13.35 -26.95
N VAL A 316 2.61 -12.34 -26.37
CA VAL A 316 2.41 -10.94 -26.76
C VAL A 316 3.43 -10.60 -27.85
N TYR A 317 2.97 -10.17 -29.02
CA TYR A 317 3.84 -9.81 -30.14
C TYR A 317 4.65 -8.52 -29.85
N LEU A 318 5.77 -8.36 -30.58
CA LEU A 318 6.77 -7.31 -30.39
C LEU A 318 6.14 -5.91 -30.23
N PHE A 319 5.26 -5.49 -31.13
CA PHE A 319 4.65 -4.15 -31.13
C PHE A 319 3.24 -4.10 -30.51
N SER A 320 2.76 -5.19 -29.89
CA SER A 320 1.42 -5.20 -29.28
C SER A 320 1.28 -4.14 -28.21
N GLY A 321 0.24 -3.30 -28.31
CA GLY A 321 -0.09 -2.24 -27.38
C GLY A 321 0.70 -0.92 -27.55
N ILE A 322 1.79 -0.92 -28.33
CA ILE A 322 2.65 0.26 -28.56
C ILE A 322 2.29 0.95 -29.88
N LEU A 323 1.86 0.16 -30.89
CA LEU A 323 1.59 0.65 -32.23
C LEU A 323 0.19 1.24 -32.32
N ILE A 324 0.08 2.51 -32.75
CA ILE A 324 -1.15 3.30 -32.78
C ILE A 324 -1.39 3.83 -34.19
N CYS A 325 -2.61 3.73 -34.68
CA CYS A 325 -3.00 4.37 -35.93
C CYS A 325 -3.00 5.90 -35.78
N GLY A 326 -2.21 6.61 -36.58
CA GLY A 326 -2.11 8.06 -36.53
C GLY A 326 -3.37 8.79 -36.97
N CYS A 327 -4.28 8.11 -37.69
CA CYS A 327 -5.55 8.68 -38.15
C CYS A 327 -6.65 8.61 -37.08
N CYS A 328 -6.90 7.42 -36.50
CA CYS A 328 -8.03 7.21 -35.59
C CYS A 328 -7.61 6.93 -34.12
N GLY A 329 -6.33 6.92 -33.80
CA GLY A 329 -5.81 6.66 -32.45
C GLY A 329 -5.98 5.21 -31.96
N SER A 330 -6.58 4.32 -32.74
CA SER A 330 -6.78 2.93 -32.37
C SER A 330 -5.47 2.16 -32.36
N ARG A 331 -5.31 1.26 -31.39
CA ARG A 331 -4.17 0.33 -31.35
C ARG A 331 -4.22 -0.64 -32.53
N MET A 332 -3.09 -0.82 -33.20
CA MET A 332 -3.00 -1.70 -34.36
C MET A 332 -2.85 -3.16 -33.95
N THR A 333 -3.43 -4.06 -34.75
CA THR A 333 -3.48 -5.48 -34.47
C THR A 333 -2.63 -6.26 -35.48
N ARG A 334 -1.88 -7.27 -35.00
CA ARG A 334 -1.11 -8.16 -35.87
C ARG A 334 -2.03 -9.17 -36.56
N LYS A 335 -1.73 -9.45 -37.83
CA LYS A 335 -2.38 -10.48 -38.63
C LYS A 335 -1.32 -11.31 -39.35
N THR A 336 -1.46 -12.63 -39.34
CA THR A 336 -0.66 -13.56 -40.11
C THR A 336 -1.40 -13.94 -41.39
N ASN A 337 -0.78 -13.76 -42.54
CA ASN A 337 -1.24 -14.24 -43.82
C ASN A 337 -0.34 -15.37 -44.27
N ARG A 338 -0.93 -16.46 -44.74
CA ARG A 338 -0.22 -17.62 -45.33
C ARG A 338 -0.38 -17.60 -46.82
N ALA A 339 0.74 -17.58 -47.55
CA ALA A 339 0.76 -17.65 -49.01
C ALA A 339 2.00 -18.42 -49.45
N ASN A 340 1.82 -19.36 -50.38
CA ASN A 340 2.89 -20.20 -50.96
C ASN A 340 3.77 -20.89 -49.87
N GLY A 341 3.14 -21.44 -48.82
CA GLY A 341 3.84 -22.12 -47.74
C GLY A 341 4.65 -21.21 -46.80
N LYS A 342 4.63 -19.89 -47.01
CA LYS A 342 5.31 -18.88 -46.18
C LYS A 342 4.33 -18.06 -45.37
N GLU A 343 4.72 -17.71 -44.16
CA GLU A 343 3.95 -16.82 -43.28
C GLU A 343 4.44 -15.39 -43.43
N TYR A 344 3.48 -14.48 -43.57
CA TYR A 344 3.73 -13.02 -43.63
C TYR A 344 2.93 -12.35 -42.53
N HIS A 345 3.60 -11.50 -41.77
CA HIS A 345 3.04 -10.84 -40.62
C HIS A 345 2.84 -9.34 -40.91
N TYR A 346 1.66 -8.82 -40.60
CA TYR A 346 1.27 -7.45 -40.85
C TYR A 346 0.58 -6.85 -39.64
N TYR A 347 0.84 -5.58 -39.37
CA TYR A 347 0.04 -4.76 -38.44
C TYR A 347 -0.97 -3.95 -39.23
N TYR A 348 -2.22 -3.94 -38.81
CA TYR A 348 -3.31 -3.20 -39.47
C TYR A 348 -4.18 -2.47 -38.45
N CYS A 349 -4.85 -1.36 -38.90
CA CYS A 349 -5.84 -0.65 -38.11
C CYS A 349 -7.15 -1.43 -38.04
N PRO A 350 -7.60 -1.92 -36.87
CA PRO A 350 -8.83 -2.70 -36.76
C PRO A 350 -10.10 -1.89 -37.07
N THR A 351 -10.07 -0.57 -36.84
CA THR A 351 -11.17 0.36 -37.10
C THR A 351 -11.40 0.58 -38.59
N GLY A 352 -10.35 0.36 -39.41
CA GLY A 352 -10.47 0.46 -40.87
C GLY A 352 -11.43 -0.55 -41.49
N LYS A 353 -11.53 -1.77 -40.92
CA LYS A 353 -12.51 -2.78 -41.35
C LYS A 353 -13.96 -2.39 -41.04
N LYS A 354 -14.17 -1.57 -40.00
CA LYS A 354 -15.49 -1.10 -39.53
C LYS A 354 -15.88 0.26 -40.13
N LYS A 355 -15.17 0.75 -41.19
CA LYS A 355 -15.34 2.06 -41.79
C LYS A 355 -15.21 3.24 -40.82
N GLY A 356 -14.57 3.04 -39.67
CA GLY A 356 -14.34 4.08 -38.65
C GLY A 356 -12.97 4.78 -38.73
N CYS A 357 -12.14 4.45 -39.75
CA CYS A 357 -10.86 5.11 -40.03
C CYS A 357 -10.81 5.57 -41.49
N ALA A 358 -10.55 6.85 -41.67
CA ALA A 358 -10.51 7.44 -43.02
C ALA A 358 -9.31 6.91 -43.85
N HIS A 359 -8.19 6.63 -43.20
CA HIS A 359 -6.97 6.19 -43.88
C HIS A 359 -6.38 4.95 -43.14
N PRO A 360 -6.99 3.74 -43.31
CA PRO A 360 -6.50 2.55 -42.68
C PRO A 360 -5.14 2.15 -43.26
N VAL A 361 -4.13 2.06 -42.42
CA VAL A 361 -2.78 1.65 -42.79
C VAL A 361 -2.53 0.19 -42.42
N MET A 362 -1.82 -0.52 -43.28
CA MET A 362 -1.29 -1.86 -43.06
C MET A 362 0.22 -1.86 -43.31
N LEU A 363 1.00 -2.34 -42.35
CA LEU A 363 2.47 -2.40 -42.40
C LEU A 363 2.96 -3.83 -42.27
N LYS A 364 4.00 -4.18 -43.04
CA LYS A 364 4.70 -5.45 -42.88
C LYS A 364 5.56 -5.41 -41.62
N GLU A 365 5.52 -6.46 -40.80
CA GLU A 365 6.23 -6.53 -39.52
C GLU A 365 7.75 -6.40 -39.70
N SER A 366 8.35 -7.08 -40.70
CA SER A 366 9.80 -7.00 -40.94
C SER A 366 10.26 -5.56 -41.24
N SER A 367 9.54 -4.84 -42.11
CA SER A 367 9.90 -3.46 -42.44
C SER A 367 9.74 -2.49 -41.24
N LEU A 368 8.75 -2.79 -40.37
CA LEU A 368 8.57 -2.04 -39.12
C LEU A 368 9.71 -2.30 -38.14
N ILE A 369 10.16 -3.56 -38.01
CA ILE A 369 11.28 -3.94 -37.15
C ILE A 369 12.56 -3.20 -37.59
N ASP A 370 12.87 -3.23 -38.90
CA ASP A 370 14.06 -2.57 -39.44
C ASP A 370 14.03 -1.06 -39.19
N CYS A 371 12.91 -0.40 -39.51
CA CYS A 371 12.75 1.04 -39.33
C CYS A 371 12.88 1.46 -37.86
N VAL A 372 12.22 0.75 -36.93
CA VAL A 372 12.26 1.05 -35.51
C VAL A 372 13.65 0.77 -34.93
N ARG A 373 14.29 -0.34 -35.33
CA ARG A 373 15.67 -0.66 -34.92
C ARG A 373 16.65 0.44 -35.32
N ASP A 374 16.59 0.90 -36.58
CA ASP A 374 17.49 1.92 -37.09
C ASP A 374 17.25 3.29 -36.43
N SER A 375 15.99 3.63 -36.15
CA SER A 375 15.62 4.82 -35.38
C SER A 375 16.13 4.75 -33.94
N LEU A 376 16.04 3.59 -33.28
CA LEU A 376 16.57 3.38 -31.94
C LEU A 376 18.09 3.47 -31.92
N LYS A 377 18.80 2.86 -32.87
CA LYS A 377 20.27 2.98 -32.99
C LYS A 377 20.71 4.43 -33.12
N SER A 378 20.04 5.21 -33.97
CA SER A 378 20.32 6.63 -34.12
C SER A 378 20.07 7.41 -32.82
N TYR A 379 18.95 7.11 -32.12
CA TYR A 379 18.63 7.76 -30.86
C TYR A 379 19.62 7.44 -29.76
N ILE A 380 20.03 6.15 -29.61
CA ILE A 380 21.07 5.72 -28.67
C ILE A 380 22.41 6.41 -28.97
N GLY A 381 22.81 6.49 -30.25
CA GLY A 381 24.00 7.21 -30.67
C GLY A 381 23.98 8.69 -30.27
N ASN A 382 22.83 9.35 -30.42
CA ASN A 382 22.65 10.72 -29.99
C ASN A 382 22.75 10.88 -28.46
N ILE A 383 22.21 9.92 -27.70
CA ILE A 383 22.33 9.90 -26.22
C ILE A 383 23.76 9.68 -25.78
N ALA A 384 24.51 8.75 -26.40
CA ALA A 384 25.92 8.52 -26.11
C ALA A 384 26.76 9.77 -26.40
N SER A 385 26.50 10.45 -27.51
CA SER A 385 27.13 11.73 -27.83
C SER A 385 26.79 12.83 -26.82
N LEU A 386 25.54 12.88 -26.39
CA LEU A 386 25.08 13.79 -25.33
C LEU A 386 25.78 13.52 -24.00
N GLU A 387 25.96 12.25 -23.61
CA GLU A 387 26.68 11.83 -22.40
C GLU A 387 28.14 12.31 -22.43
N ALA A 388 28.82 12.11 -23.56
CA ALA A 388 30.20 12.55 -23.74
C ALA A 388 30.34 14.09 -23.62
N LEU A 389 29.40 14.84 -24.17
CA LEU A 389 29.36 16.29 -24.06
C LEU A 389 29.05 16.76 -22.63
N LEU A 390 28.12 16.10 -21.94
CA LEU A 390 27.77 16.41 -20.55
C LEU A 390 28.91 16.10 -19.58
N THR A 391 29.71 15.07 -19.81
CA THR A 391 30.89 14.76 -18.99
C THR A 391 32.05 15.77 -19.19
N GLY A 392 32.13 16.38 -20.35
CA GLY A 392 33.13 17.42 -20.68
C GLY A 392 32.82 18.82 -20.13
N ILE A 393 31.63 19.04 -19.62
CA ILE A 393 31.23 20.32 -19.01
C ILE A 393 31.42 20.21 -17.49
N ASP A 394 32.05 21.21 -16.88
CA ASP A 394 32.13 21.31 -15.43
C ASP A 394 30.74 21.68 -14.84
N GLN A 395 29.89 20.62 -14.74
CA GLN A 395 28.49 20.75 -14.27
C GLN A 395 28.42 21.20 -12.80
N THR A 396 29.53 21.09 -12.07
CA THR A 396 29.58 21.46 -10.65
C THR A 396 29.39 22.97 -10.51
N SER A 397 29.97 23.77 -11.42
CA SER A 397 29.88 25.23 -11.38
C SER A 397 28.48 25.76 -11.74
N ILE A 398 27.82 25.18 -12.75
CA ILE A 398 26.48 25.60 -13.21
C ILE A 398 25.41 25.22 -12.21
N ASN A 399 25.43 23.99 -11.69
CA ASN A 399 24.48 23.54 -10.68
C ASN A 399 24.68 24.29 -9.35
N GLN A 400 25.92 24.65 -8.98
CA GLN A 400 26.21 25.49 -7.83
C GLN A 400 25.71 26.92 -8.02
N ALA A 401 25.87 27.50 -9.23
CA ALA A 401 25.35 28.82 -9.55
C ALA A 401 23.81 28.87 -9.47
N LEU A 402 23.12 27.93 -10.09
CA LEU A 402 21.65 27.81 -10.03
C LEU A 402 21.15 27.49 -8.62
N ALA A 403 21.77 26.58 -7.91
CA ALA A 403 21.42 26.27 -6.52
C ALA A 403 21.63 27.49 -5.61
N LYS A 404 22.68 28.27 -5.83
CA LYS A 404 22.91 29.53 -5.12
C LYS A 404 21.85 30.55 -5.43
N GLU A 405 21.50 30.76 -6.71
CA GLU A 405 20.45 31.69 -7.14
C GLU A 405 19.10 31.35 -6.49
N TYR A 406 18.69 30.07 -6.53
CA TYR A 406 17.45 29.64 -5.86
C TYR A 406 17.54 29.80 -4.34
N SER A 407 18.68 29.51 -3.72
CA SER A 407 18.90 29.70 -2.28
C SER A 407 18.81 31.17 -1.89
N ASP A 408 19.39 32.08 -2.67
CA ASP A 408 19.33 33.52 -2.46
C ASP A 408 17.88 34.03 -2.56
N HIS A 409 17.14 33.58 -3.58
CA HIS A 409 15.71 33.91 -3.74
C HIS A 409 14.84 33.36 -2.61
N ILE A 410 15.12 32.16 -2.10
CA ILE A 410 14.43 31.59 -0.93
C ILE A 410 14.67 32.47 0.28
N THR A 411 15.93 32.83 0.55
CA THR A 411 16.32 33.68 1.70
C THR A 411 15.65 35.05 1.64
N ASP A 412 15.59 35.67 0.45
CA ASP A 412 14.92 36.95 0.28
C ASP A 412 13.41 36.88 0.50
N ASN A 413 12.76 35.81 0.00
CA ASN A 413 11.33 35.62 0.22
C ASN A 413 11.02 35.26 1.69
N GLU A 414 11.85 34.49 2.37
CA GLU A 414 11.69 34.20 3.80
C GLU A 414 11.81 35.49 4.63
N ARG A 415 12.75 36.37 4.31
CA ARG A 415 12.86 37.70 4.94
C ARG A 415 11.63 38.57 4.70
N ARG A 416 11.11 38.59 3.48
CA ARG A 416 9.84 39.30 3.14
C ARG A 416 8.65 38.72 3.91
N LEU A 417 8.59 37.40 4.06
CA LEU A 417 7.54 36.74 4.83
C LEU A 417 7.58 37.18 6.29
N GLU A 418 8.77 37.21 6.88
CA GLU A 418 8.96 37.67 8.26
C GLU A 418 8.48 39.09 8.46
N GLN A 419 8.84 40.03 7.56
CA GLN A 419 8.33 41.40 7.56
C GLN A 419 6.81 41.48 7.48
N VAL A 420 6.17 40.70 6.58
CA VAL A 420 4.72 40.69 6.43
C VAL A 420 4.04 40.17 7.71
N LEU A 421 4.63 39.16 8.35
CA LEU A 421 4.11 38.62 9.61
C LEU A 421 4.28 39.60 10.77
N GLU A 422 5.37 40.35 10.79
CA GLU A 422 5.60 41.41 11.80
C GLU A 422 4.59 42.55 11.61
N PHE A 423 4.35 43.02 10.38
CA PHE A 423 3.30 44.00 10.11
C PHE A 423 1.91 43.50 10.52
N LYS A 424 1.61 42.23 10.26
CA LYS A 424 0.35 41.62 10.69
C LYS A 424 0.19 41.56 12.20
N ALA A 425 1.26 41.32 12.93
CA ALA A 425 1.24 41.36 14.40
C ALA A 425 0.99 42.78 14.93
N ARG A 426 1.67 43.79 14.38
CA ARG A 426 1.50 45.21 14.76
C ARG A 426 0.12 45.79 14.45
N LEU A 427 -0.61 45.21 13.47
CA LEU A 427 -2.01 45.59 13.20
C LEU A 427 -2.92 45.42 14.41
N TYR A 428 -2.72 44.34 15.18
CA TYR A 428 -3.53 44.13 16.38
C TYR A 428 -3.25 45.16 17.45
N GLU A 429 -2.00 45.56 17.64
CA GLU A 429 -1.59 46.63 18.58
C GLU A 429 -2.21 47.99 18.18
N SER A 430 -2.22 48.28 16.87
CA SER A 430 -2.82 49.49 16.33
C SER A 430 -4.35 49.55 16.49
N LEU A 431 -5.04 48.39 16.42
CA LEU A 431 -6.47 48.27 16.70
C LEU A 431 -6.75 48.54 18.20
N VAL A 432 -5.96 47.92 19.07
CA VAL A 432 -6.11 48.09 20.54
C VAL A 432 -5.77 49.51 20.98
N GLY A 433 -4.79 50.12 20.30
CA GLY A 433 -4.40 51.54 20.53
C GLY A 433 -5.37 52.57 19.95
N GLY A 434 -6.46 52.13 19.27
CA GLY A 434 -7.48 53.02 18.68
C GLY A 434 -7.03 53.77 17.42
N MET A 435 -5.90 53.37 16.79
CA MET A 435 -5.38 53.97 15.57
C MET A 435 -6.04 53.43 14.29
N LEU A 436 -6.73 52.28 14.39
CA LEU A 436 -7.44 51.64 13.29
C LEU A 436 -8.86 51.33 13.69
N THR A 437 -9.78 51.46 12.72
CA THR A 437 -11.16 50.98 12.86
C THR A 437 -11.21 49.46 12.67
N LYS A 438 -12.29 48.80 13.13
CA LYS A 438 -12.50 47.35 12.94
C LYS A 438 -12.54 46.97 11.48
N GLU A 439 -13.08 47.80 10.59
CA GLU A 439 -13.20 47.58 9.15
C GLU A 439 -11.83 47.67 8.45
N GLU A 440 -11.04 48.70 8.79
CA GLU A 440 -9.68 48.84 8.30
C GLU A 440 -8.77 47.68 8.75
N TYR A 441 -8.89 47.27 10.02
CA TYR A 441 -8.18 46.12 10.54
C TYR A 441 -8.52 44.83 9.79
N ALA A 442 -9.81 44.57 9.49
CA ALA A 442 -10.23 43.39 8.75
C ALA A 442 -9.64 43.39 7.31
N SER A 443 -9.69 44.54 6.64
CA SER A 443 -9.16 44.72 5.28
C SER A 443 -7.64 44.50 5.22
N TYR A 444 -6.87 45.14 6.13
CA TYR A 444 -5.42 44.95 6.17
C TYR A 444 -5.01 43.56 6.59
N LYS A 445 -5.73 42.94 7.53
CA LYS A 445 -5.49 41.55 7.95
C LYS A 445 -5.68 40.58 6.80
N GLU A 446 -6.71 40.72 5.99
CA GLU A 446 -6.95 39.91 4.80
C GLU A 446 -5.84 40.09 3.77
N LYS A 447 -5.46 41.35 3.47
CA LYS A 447 -4.38 41.70 2.55
C LYS A 447 -3.05 41.05 2.94
N TYR A 448 -2.63 41.21 4.20
CA TYR A 448 -1.36 40.64 4.65
C TYR A 448 -1.42 39.11 4.80
N THR A 449 -2.61 38.54 5.05
CA THR A 449 -2.77 37.09 5.06
C THR A 449 -2.54 36.53 3.67
N LYS A 450 -3.17 37.13 2.65
CA LYS A 450 -2.99 36.73 1.25
C LYS A 450 -1.54 36.90 0.78
N GLN A 451 -0.90 38.03 1.12
CA GLN A 451 0.51 38.24 0.78
C GLN A 451 1.42 37.17 1.43
N ALA A 452 1.17 36.79 2.67
CA ALA A 452 1.94 35.75 3.35
C ALA A 452 1.72 34.36 2.70
N GLU A 453 0.52 34.07 2.23
CA GLU A 453 0.22 32.82 1.51
C GLU A 453 0.92 32.78 0.15
N ASP A 454 0.87 33.88 -0.63
CA ASP A 454 1.53 33.98 -1.94
C ASP A 454 3.06 33.80 -1.80
N ILE A 455 3.68 34.42 -0.78
CA ILE A 455 5.11 34.28 -0.54
C ILE A 455 5.46 32.85 -0.11
N ARG A 456 4.67 32.22 0.77
CA ARG A 456 4.89 30.82 1.18
C ARG A 456 4.83 29.87 -0.01
N GLU A 457 3.86 30.07 -0.90
CA GLU A 457 3.76 29.26 -2.11
C GLU A 457 4.98 29.46 -3.02
N SER A 458 5.46 30.70 -3.18
CA SER A 458 6.69 30.98 -3.92
C SER A 458 7.91 30.29 -3.32
N VAL A 459 8.06 30.32 -1.99
CA VAL A 459 9.13 29.61 -1.28
C VAL A 459 9.04 28.09 -1.48
N ARG A 460 7.82 27.52 -1.44
CA ARG A 460 7.59 26.10 -1.71
C ARG A 460 8.07 25.70 -3.10
N VAL A 461 7.65 26.45 -4.12
CA VAL A 461 8.03 26.20 -5.52
C VAL A 461 9.55 26.33 -5.72
N LEU A 462 10.19 27.33 -5.09
CA LEU A 462 11.64 27.51 -5.18
C LEU A 462 12.40 26.37 -4.48
N LYS A 463 11.93 25.89 -3.33
CA LYS A 463 12.52 24.73 -2.63
C LYS A 463 12.38 23.45 -3.46
N GLU A 464 11.25 23.23 -4.12
CA GLU A 464 11.07 22.12 -5.04
C GLU A 464 12.05 22.19 -6.22
N LYS A 465 12.23 23.37 -6.83
CA LYS A 465 13.22 23.58 -7.90
C LYS A 465 14.66 23.36 -7.42
N LEU A 466 15.00 23.82 -6.23
CA LEU A 466 16.31 23.60 -5.64
C LEU A 466 16.58 22.09 -5.42
N THR A 467 15.60 21.38 -4.90
CA THR A 467 15.68 19.92 -4.72
C THR A 467 15.82 19.21 -6.08
N GLU A 468 15.06 19.63 -7.09
CA GLU A 468 15.15 19.11 -8.46
C GLU A 468 16.56 19.33 -9.06
N VAL A 469 17.20 20.48 -8.83
CA VAL A 469 18.58 20.73 -9.29
C VAL A 469 19.61 19.86 -8.56
N LEU A 470 19.40 19.60 -7.27
CA LEU A 470 20.31 18.77 -6.47
C LEU A 470 20.15 17.26 -6.75
N GLU A 471 18.90 16.80 -6.95
CA GLU A 471 18.57 15.38 -7.20
C GLU A 471 18.80 14.96 -8.66
N ASN A 472 18.62 15.85 -9.62
CA ASN A 472 18.75 15.57 -11.07
C ASN A 472 20.10 14.98 -11.49
N ARG A 473 21.13 15.05 -10.65
CA ARG A 473 22.44 14.44 -10.94
C ARG A 473 22.40 12.90 -10.93
N SER A 474 21.67 12.31 -10.00
CA SER A 474 21.57 10.85 -9.88
C SER A 474 20.57 10.25 -10.87
N GLU A 475 19.43 10.92 -11.09
CA GLU A 475 18.42 10.48 -12.05
C GLU A 475 18.88 10.62 -13.51
N ARG A 476 19.57 11.71 -13.83
CA ARG A 476 20.13 11.97 -15.17
C ARG A 476 21.14 10.90 -15.59
N ASN A 477 22.05 10.53 -14.72
CA ASN A 477 23.00 9.46 -15.00
C ASN A 477 22.31 8.09 -15.12
N ARG A 478 21.20 7.91 -14.43
CA ARG A 478 20.44 6.65 -14.42
C ARG A 478 19.71 6.41 -15.75
N TRP A 479 18.97 7.39 -16.32
CA TRP A 479 18.28 7.17 -17.59
C TRP A 479 19.26 7.06 -18.79
N ILE A 480 20.37 7.81 -18.80
CA ILE A 480 21.41 7.68 -19.82
C ILE A 480 22.00 6.25 -19.81
N SER A 481 22.40 5.75 -18.64
CA SER A 481 22.95 4.39 -18.51
C SER A 481 21.95 3.31 -18.91
N GLN A 482 20.64 3.56 -18.78
CA GLN A 482 19.59 2.65 -19.25
C GLN A 482 19.57 2.52 -20.77
N PHE A 483 19.86 3.58 -21.51
CA PHE A 483 19.93 3.52 -22.98
C PHE A 483 21.25 2.97 -23.47
N THR A 484 22.38 3.30 -22.84
CA THR A 484 23.70 2.85 -23.24
C THR A 484 23.90 1.35 -23.04
N GLN A 485 23.18 0.71 -22.11
CA GLN A 485 23.17 -0.76 -21.99
C GLN A 485 22.64 -1.48 -23.25
N PHE A 486 21.87 -0.80 -24.11
CA PHE A 486 21.37 -1.32 -25.38
C PHE A 486 22.20 -0.85 -26.59
N SER A 487 23.41 -0.33 -26.38
CA SER A 487 24.29 0.16 -27.47
C SER A 487 24.63 -0.92 -28.50
N THR A 488 24.65 -2.20 -28.11
CA THR A 488 24.93 -3.36 -28.97
C THR A 488 23.65 -4.03 -29.51
N LEU A 489 22.57 -3.27 -29.75
CA LEU A 489 21.29 -3.80 -30.18
C LEU A 489 21.38 -4.38 -31.61
N GLU A 490 21.71 -5.68 -31.73
CA GLU A 490 21.68 -6.39 -33.01
C GLU A 490 20.27 -6.83 -33.39
N THR A 491 19.51 -7.32 -32.42
CA THR A 491 18.13 -7.76 -32.58
C THR A 491 17.20 -6.95 -31.67
N LEU A 492 16.07 -6.49 -32.24
CA LEU A 492 15.05 -5.75 -31.49
C LEU A 492 14.18 -6.75 -30.72
N ASP A 493 14.35 -6.82 -29.41
CA ASP A 493 13.46 -7.59 -28.53
C ASP A 493 12.37 -6.72 -27.93
N ARG A 494 11.36 -7.35 -27.33
CA ARG A 494 10.22 -6.64 -26.72
C ARG A 494 10.63 -5.86 -25.48
N ARG A 495 11.61 -6.34 -24.70
CA ARG A 495 12.10 -5.67 -23.49
C ARG A 495 12.76 -4.35 -23.84
N ALA A 496 13.69 -4.36 -24.80
CA ALA A 496 14.35 -3.16 -25.28
C ALA A 496 13.34 -2.16 -25.88
N LEU A 497 12.39 -2.66 -26.69
CA LEU A 497 11.36 -1.81 -27.30
C LEU A 497 10.49 -1.11 -26.25
N ILE A 498 9.97 -1.83 -25.26
CA ILE A 498 9.13 -1.23 -24.23
C ILE A 498 9.94 -0.29 -23.34
N HIS A 499 11.21 -0.58 -23.11
CA HIS A 499 12.08 0.27 -22.32
C HIS A 499 12.30 1.63 -22.97
N MET A 500 12.55 1.65 -24.29
CA MET A 500 12.97 2.84 -25.01
C MET A 500 11.83 3.59 -25.71
N VAL A 501 10.72 2.92 -26.08
CA VAL A 501 9.66 3.50 -26.87
C VAL A 501 8.37 3.61 -26.08
N GLN A 502 7.80 4.82 -26.01
CA GLN A 502 6.51 5.06 -25.37
C GLN A 502 5.34 4.70 -26.29
N SER A 503 5.38 5.13 -27.54
CA SER A 503 4.37 4.83 -28.54
C SER A 503 4.94 5.02 -29.96
N ILE A 504 4.36 4.30 -30.92
CA ILE A 504 4.66 4.45 -32.34
C ILE A 504 3.34 4.78 -33.05
N ARG A 505 3.23 5.98 -33.60
CA ARG A 505 2.08 6.43 -34.39
C ARG A 505 2.37 6.24 -35.88
N VAL A 506 1.49 5.53 -36.57
CA VAL A 506 1.60 5.25 -37.99
C VAL A 506 0.71 6.22 -38.77
N ARG A 507 1.31 7.21 -39.42
CA ARG A 507 0.57 8.20 -40.25
C ARG A 507 0.40 7.72 -41.69
N GLY A 508 1.30 6.90 -42.17
CA GLY A 508 1.28 6.40 -43.55
C GLY A 508 2.12 5.13 -43.70
N LYS A 509 2.25 4.60 -44.92
CA LYS A 509 3.06 3.39 -45.19
C LYS A 509 4.57 3.60 -44.95
N LYS A 510 5.04 4.83 -44.99
CA LYS A 510 6.46 5.19 -44.83
C LYS A 510 6.69 6.25 -43.75
N GLU A 511 5.68 6.61 -42.99
CA GLU A 511 5.73 7.70 -42.04
C GLU A 511 5.37 7.18 -40.64
N LEU A 512 6.37 7.10 -39.79
CA LEU A 512 6.28 6.66 -38.40
C LEU A 512 6.70 7.81 -37.50
N ASP A 513 5.90 8.05 -36.47
CA ASP A 513 6.18 9.01 -35.43
C ASP A 513 6.45 8.23 -34.14
N ILE A 514 7.70 8.17 -33.73
CA ILE A 514 8.17 7.37 -32.57
C ILE A 514 8.37 8.32 -31.41
N THR A 515 7.60 8.13 -30.34
CA THR A 515 7.79 8.83 -29.07
C THR A 515 8.65 7.95 -28.18
N PHE A 516 9.82 8.46 -27.78
CA PHE A 516 10.71 7.75 -26.88
C PHE A 516 10.32 7.94 -25.42
N THR A 517 10.72 7.00 -24.56
CA THR A 517 10.74 7.21 -23.12
C THR A 517 11.83 8.23 -22.80
N HIS A 518 11.63 9.04 -21.77
CA HIS A 518 12.61 10.06 -21.36
C HIS A 518 12.90 11.13 -22.43
N GLU A 519 11.96 11.37 -23.35
CA GLU A 519 12.12 12.43 -24.35
C GLU A 519 12.19 13.83 -23.72
N ASP A 520 11.48 14.03 -22.61
CA ASP A 520 11.49 15.29 -21.87
C ASP A 520 12.82 15.49 -21.14
N GLU A 521 13.39 14.43 -20.54
CA GLU A 521 14.72 14.45 -19.93
C GLU A 521 15.81 14.72 -20.96
N TYR A 522 15.70 14.13 -22.16
CA TYR A 522 16.60 14.40 -23.26
C TYR A 522 16.54 15.87 -23.70
N LYS A 523 15.35 16.45 -23.85
CA LYS A 523 15.16 17.87 -24.16
C LYS A 523 15.73 18.79 -23.09
N LYS A 524 15.50 18.47 -21.81
CA LYS A 524 16.08 19.20 -20.67
C LYS A 524 17.62 19.15 -20.70
N ALA A 525 18.21 17.99 -21.01
CA ALA A 525 19.66 17.85 -21.14
C ALA A 525 20.23 18.69 -22.30
N LEU A 526 19.54 18.77 -23.44
CA LEU A 526 19.95 19.64 -24.55
C LEU A 526 19.86 21.12 -24.18
N GLN A 527 18.84 21.53 -23.44
CA GLN A 527 18.69 22.92 -22.97
C GLN A 527 19.85 23.30 -22.03
N LEU A 528 20.26 22.41 -21.15
CA LEU A 528 21.42 22.62 -20.27
C LEU A 528 22.71 22.80 -21.06
N LEU A 529 22.94 21.99 -22.10
CA LEU A 529 24.08 22.16 -23.00
C LEU A 529 24.07 23.54 -23.69
N ALA A 530 22.90 23.97 -24.16
CA ALA A 530 22.77 25.28 -24.80
C ALA A 530 23.08 26.44 -23.82
N LEU A 531 22.60 26.35 -22.57
CA LEU A 531 22.91 27.33 -21.53
C LEU A 531 24.40 27.33 -21.17
N ALA A 532 25.03 26.16 -21.05
CA ALA A 532 26.45 26.04 -20.80
C ALA A 532 27.32 26.64 -21.92
N ALA A 533 26.93 26.45 -23.17
CA ALA A 533 27.60 27.07 -24.33
C ALA A 533 27.49 28.61 -24.28
N GLN A 534 26.30 29.17 -23.95
CA GLN A 534 26.10 30.58 -23.80
C GLN A 534 26.96 31.21 -22.68
N GLN A 535 27.10 30.52 -21.54
CA GLN A 535 27.94 30.98 -20.44
C GLN A 535 29.42 31.01 -20.83
N LYS A 536 29.91 29.96 -21.51
CA LYS A 536 31.30 29.96 -22.01
C LYS A 536 31.58 31.10 -22.98
N ASP A 537 30.68 31.38 -23.90
CA ASP A 537 30.79 32.51 -24.82
C ASP A 537 30.77 33.87 -24.09
N TYR A 538 29.97 34.01 -23.04
CA TYR A 538 29.93 35.21 -22.22
C TYR A 538 31.22 35.42 -21.40
N GLU A 539 31.76 34.36 -20.83
CA GLU A 539 33.05 34.40 -20.09
C GLU A 539 34.22 34.72 -21.02
N GLN A 540 34.27 34.14 -22.23
CA GLN A 540 35.30 34.45 -23.23
C GLN A 540 35.24 35.89 -23.70
N ARG A 541 34.05 36.49 -23.81
CA ARG A 541 33.87 37.91 -24.15
C ARG A 541 34.22 38.88 -23.05
N LYS A 542 34.28 38.43 -21.79
CA LYS A 542 34.70 39.23 -20.61
C LYS A 542 36.20 39.25 -20.37
N VAL A 543 36.93 38.26 -20.91
CA VAL A 543 38.39 38.10 -20.74
C VAL A 543 39.20 38.61 -21.93
N GLY A 544 38.57 38.93 -23.07
CA GLY A 544 39.15 39.61 -24.22
C GLY A 544 38.68 41.08 -24.29
#